data_1226cea753b2dd152719545439de9b40
#
_entry.id   1226cea753b2dd152719545439de9b40
#
_cell.length_a   1.000
_cell.length_b   1.000
_cell.length_c   1.000
_cell.angle_alpha   90.00
_cell.angle_beta   90.00
_cell.angle_gamma   90.00
#
_symmetry.space_group_name_H-M   'P 1'
#
loop_
_entity.id
_entity.type
_entity.pdbx_description
1 polymer ?
#
loop_
_entity_poly.entity_id
_entity_poly.type
_entity_poly.pdbx_seq_one_letter_code
_entity_poly.pdbx_strand_id
1 'polypeptide(L)'
;MTKIVEISALEVLDSRGNPTVQATVRLESGAVGVACAPSGASTGSREALELRDGDKARYLGKGVLKAVEAVNGKIHEALLGMDARDQRGLDNAMLDLDGTDNKATLGANAILAVSLAASKAAANAKGVPLYAHIAELYGQPGQYSMPVPMMNILNGGEHADNNVDIQEFMVQPVGAANFREGLRMGAEIFHALKKVLSAKGLSTSVGDEGGFAPNLASNADALAVIKQAVADAGYTLGSDVTLALDCASSEFYKDGQYNLSGEGKSYDAEGFADYLAGLCADYPIVSIEDGMDESDWAGWKALTDKLGDKVQLVGDDLFVTNTKILKRGIDEQIGNSILIKFNQIGSLSETLDAIKMAQDAGFTAVISHRSGETEDTTIADLAVGTCAGQIKTGSLCRSDRVAKYNRLLVIEAELGDVTYPGLKAIKGQ
;
A
#
# COMPACT_ATOMS: atom_id res chain seq x y z
N MET A 1 -2.63 17.95 28.60
CA MET A 1 -1.29 18.44 28.17
C MET A 1 -0.90 17.84 26.81
N THR A 2 -1.84 17.93 25.87
CA THR A 2 -1.72 17.37 24.51
C THR A 2 -1.66 18.45 23.42
N LYS A 3 -1.48 19.72 23.85
CA LYS A 3 -1.32 20.82 22.89
C LYS A 3 0.05 20.75 22.22
N ILE A 4 0.06 21.08 20.94
CA ILE A 4 1.26 21.14 20.12
C ILE A 4 2.07 22.38 20.52
N VAL A 5 3.34 22.21 20.83
CA VAL A 5 4.28 23.29 21.16
C VAL A 5 5.35 23.49 20.11
N GLU A 6 5.58 22.49 19.26
CA GLU A 6 6.58 22.57 18.19
C GLU A 6 6.25 21.59 17.06
N ILE A 7 6.37 22.04 15.84
CA ILE A 7 6.38 21.20 14.63
C ILE A 7 7.63 21.55 13.82
N SER A 8 8.38 20.56 13.42
CA SER A 8 9.55 20.71 12.58
C SER A 8 9.63 19.60 11.55
N ALA A 9 10.33 19.86 10.47
CA ALA A 9 10.60 18.86 9.45
C ALA A 9 12.01 19.00 8.90
N LEU A 10 12.47 17.91 8.31
CA LEU A 10 13.69 17.88 7.55
C LEU A 10 13.57 16.93 6.36
N GLU A 11 14.48 17.08 5.43
CA GLU A 11 14.62 16.24 4.27
C GLU A 11 15.45 15.02 4.65
N VAL A 12 14.90 13.82 4.43
CA VAL A 12 15.58 12.54 4.65
C VAL A 12 15.57 11.74 3.34
N LEU A 13 16.34 10.65 3.27
CA LEU A 13 16.36 9.79 2.09
C LEU A 13 15.40 8.60 2.29
N ASP A 14 14.70 8.27 1.21
CA ASP A 14 13.88 7.05 1.12
C ASP A 14 14.70 5.84 0.66
N SER A 15 14.04 4.69 0.52
CA SER A 15 14.66 3.42 0.12
C SER A 15 15.24 3.39 -1.29
N ARG A 16 14.93 4.39 -2.12
CA ARG A 16 15.48 4.58 -3.46
C ARG A 16 16.57 5.63 -3.51
N GLY A 17 16.96 6.22 -2.36
CA GLY A 17 17.92 7.32 -2.29
C GLY A 17 17.35 8.66 -2.74
N ASN A 18 16.03 8.81 -2.80
CA ASN A 18 15.38 10.08 -3.12
C ASN A 18 14.95 10.80 -1.83
N PRO A 19 14.97 12.14 -1.83
CA PRO A 19 14.50 12.91 -0.69
C PRO A 19 13.03 12.71 -0.40
N THR A 20 12.68 12.69 0.89
CA THR A 20 11.30 12.74 1.40
C THR A 20 11.23 13.56 2.68
N VAL A 21 10.02 13.84 3.14
CA VAL A 21 9.76 14.67 4.31
C VAL A 21 9.65 13.82 5.57
N GLN A 22 10.43 14.16 6.59
CA GLN A 22 10.23 13.67 7.96
C GLN A 22 9.74 14.83 8.81
N ALA A 23 8.60 14.67 9.48
CA ALA A 23 8.06 15.64 10.43
C ALA A 23 8.15 15.14 11.86
N THR A 24 8.36 16.08 12.77
CA THR A 24 8.36 15.87 14.22
C THR A 24 7.33 16.80 14.85
N VAL A 25 6.46 16.25 15.69
CA VAL A 25 5.48 16.99 16.48
C VAL A 25 5.79 16.77 17.96
N ARG A 26 5.92 17.87 18.72
CA ARG A 26 6.18 17.86 20.17
C ARG A 26 4.99 18.48 20.90
N LEU A 27 4.58 17.85 21.99
CA LEU A 27 3.46 18.30 22.82
C LEU A 27 3.95 18.91 24.14
N GLU A 28 3.09 19.67 24.81
CA GLU A 28 3.34 20.25 26.15
C GLU A 28 3.83 19.22 27.16
N SER A 29 3.32 17.99 27.08
CA SER A 29 3.73 16.90 27.97
C SER A 29 5.16 16.41 27.77
N GLY A 30 5.82 16.87 26.70
CA GLY A 30 7.09 16.33 26.24
C GLY A 30 6.95 15.14 25.29
N ALA A 31 5.76 14.62 25.07
CA ALA A 31 5.52 13.55 24.10
C ALA A 31 5.88 14.02 22.68
N VAL A 32 6.50 13.13 21.91
CA VAL A 32 6.98 13.40 20.55
C VAL A 32 6.45 12.33 19.61
N GLY A 33 6.05 12.74 18.42
CA GLY A 33 5.76 11.86 17.30
C GLY A 33 6.61 12.22 16.10
N VAL A 34 7.13 11.23 15.40
CA VAL A 34 7.94 11.37 14.18
C VAL A 34 7.35 10.50 13.08
N ALA A 35 7.20 11.05 11.90
CA ALA A 35 6.72 10.30 10.75
C ALA A 35 7.37 10.76 9.45
N CYS A 36 7.49 9.83 8.50
CA CYS A 36 7.99 10.08 7.16
C CYS A 36 6.88 9.85 6.13
N ALA A 37 6.86 10.65 5.07
CA ALA A 37 5.99 10.42 3.93
C ALA A 37 6.65 9.46 2.94
N PRO A 38 5.94 8.41 2.46
CA PRO A 38 6.44 7.56 1.37
C PRO A 38 6.25 8.23 0.01
N SER A 39 6.85 7.64 -1.04
CA SER A 39 6.79 8.16 -2.41
C SER A 39 6.61 7.04 -3.43
N GLY A 40 5.75 7.23 -4.44
CA GLY A 40 5.50 6.25 -5.50
C GLY A 40 6.47 6.33 -6.67
N ALA A 41 6.67 5.20 -7.36
CA ALA A 41 7.33 5.13 -8.68
C ALA A 41 6.29 5.27 -9.79
N SER A 42 5.35 4.34 -9.89
CA SER A 42 4.13 4.51 -10.68
C SER A 42 3.09 5.26 -9.84
N THR A 43 2.44 6.26 -10.42
CA THR A 43 1.49 7.11 -9.72
C THR A 43 0.22 7.27 -10.53
N GLY A 44 -0.93 7.16 -9.86
CA GLY A 44 -2.22 7.47 -10.45
C GLY A 44 -2.30 8.96 -10.80
N SER A 45 -2.87 9.29 -11.95
CA SER A 45 -2.94 10.68 -12.43
C SER A 45 -3.76 11.60 -11.53
N ARG A 46 -4.59 11.03 -10.66
CA ARG A 46 -5.50 11.73 -9.75
C ARG A 46 -5.02 11.76 -8.30
N GLU A 47 -3.80 11.34 -8.03
CA GLU A 47 -3.20 11.43 -6.69
C GLU A 47 -3.04 12.88 -6.24
N ALA A 48 -3.08 13.11 -4.93
CA ALA A 48 -2.67 14.38 -4.34
C ALA A 48 -1.20 14.67 -4.67
N LEU A 49 -0.86 15.96 -4.81
CA LEU A 49 0.45 16.40 -5.29
C LEU A 49 1.54 16.16 -4.25
N GLU A 50 2.55 15.38 -4.62
CA GLU A 50 3.84 15.34 -3.93
C GLU A 50 4.67 16.55 -4.36
N LEU A 51 4.91 17.48 -3.43
CA LEU A 51 5.61 18.72 -3.74
C LEU A 51 7.11 18.47 -3.81
N ARG A 52 7.69 18.66 -4.99
CA ARG A 52 9.12 18.59 -5.29
C ARG A 52 9.65 19.96 -5.71
N ASP A 53 10.92 20.23 -5.42
CA ASP A 53 11.52 21.55 -5.67
C ASP A 53 11.73 21.86 -7.15
N GLY A 54 12.00 20.83 -7.96
CA GLY A 54 12.25 20.96 -9.39
C GLY A 54 13.63 21.54 -9.74
N ASP A 55 14.47 21.86 -8.76
CA ASP A 55 15.83 22.33 -8.96
C ASP A 55 16.74 21.19 -9.40
N LYS A 56 17.08 21.16 -10.68
CA LYS A 56 17.90 20.12 -11.29
C LYS A 56 19.33 20.03 -10.74
N ALA A 57 19.83 21.12 -10.15
CA ALA A 57 21.17 21.15 -9.53
C ALA A 57 21.21 20.41 -8.18
N ARG A 58 20.05 20.11 -7.61
CA ARG A 58 19.93 19.49 -6.30
C ARG A 58 19.00 18.27 -6.39
N TYR A 59 19.51 17.08 -6.05
CA TYR A 59 18.78 15.80 -6.15
C TYR A 59 18.06 15.59 -7.50
N LEU A 60 18.63 16.08 -8.58
CA LEU A 60 18.07 15.96 -9.93
C LEU A 60 16.64 16.50 -10.05
N GLY A 61 16.29 17.48 -9.23
CA GLY A 61 14.96 18.09 -9.18
C GLY A 61 14.00 17.46 -8.16
N LYS A 62 14.44 16.40 -7.47
CA LYS A 62 13.59 15.66 -6.53
C LYS A 62 13.67 16.13 -5.07
N GLY A 63 14.39 17.19 -4.78
CA GLY A 63 14.44 17.79 -3.44
C GLY A 63 13.06 18.15 -2.92
N VAL A 64 12.90 18.21 -1.59
CA VAL A 64 11.62 18.50 -0.91
C VAL A 64 11.72 19.68 0.06
N LEU A 65 12.65 20.60 -0.16
CA LEU A 65 12.84 21.76 0.73
C LEU A 65 11.62 22.67 0.77
N LYS A 66 10.87 22.83 -0.33
CA LYS A 66 9.62 23.59 -0.34
C LYS A 66 8.56 22.98 0.61
N ALA A 67 8.44 21.66 0.61
CA ALA A 67 7.55 20.95 1.53
C ALA A 67 8.03 21.06 2.99
N VAL A 68 9.33 20.91 3.23
CA VAL A 68 9.96 21.12 4.55
C VAL A 68 9.71 22.54 5.05
N GLU A 69 9.89 23.54 4.21
CA GLU A 69 9.64 24.95 4.53
C GLU A 69 8.15 25.19 4.88
N ALA A 70 7.23 24.57 4.16
CA ALA A 70 5.79 24.64 4.48
C ALA A 70 5.50 24.08 5.88
N VAL A 71 6.13 22.98 6.27
CA VAL A 71 5.98 22.40 7.63
C VAL A 71 6.57 23.33 8.68
N ASN A 72 7.79 23.80 8.50
CA ASN A 72 8.50 24.64 9.48
C ASN A 72 7.91 26.05 9.62
N GLY A 73 7.18 26.52 8.63
CA GLY A 73 6.54 27.85 8.60
C GLY A 73 5.04 27.77 8.78
N LYS A 74 4.31 27.78 7.68
CA LYS A 74 2.84 27.93 7.65
C LYS A 74 2.11 26.86 8.45
N ILE A 75 2.50 25.60 8.35
CA ILE A 75 1.84 24.51 9.08
C ILE A 75 2.14 24.63 10.58
N HIS A 76 3.39 24.87 10.96
CA HIS A 76 3.77 25.10 12.34
C HIS A 76 2.94 26.23 12.98
N GLU A 77 2.85 27.37 12.33
CA GLU A 77 2.09 28.51 12.82
C GLU A 77 0.59 28.21 12.96
N ALA A 78 0.00 27.53 11.98
CA ALA A 78 -1.41 27.20 11.98
C ALA A 78 -1.83 26.19 13.06
N LEU A 79 -0.96 25.23 13.38
CA LEU A 79 -1.28 24.14 14.31
C LEU A 79 -0.77 24.37 15.73
N LEU A 80 0.06 25.38 15.96
CA LEU A 80 0.61 25.68 17.29
C LEU A 80 -0.52 25.93 18.30
N GLY A 81 -0.47 25.21 19.43
CA GLY A 81 -1.48 25.31 20.49
C GLY A 81 -2.73 24.45 20.29
N MET A 82 -2.90 23.81 19.13
CA MET A 82 -4.00 22.87 18.89
C MET A 82 -3.78 21.56 19.68
N ASP A 83 -4.87 20.88 20.01
CA ASP A 83 -4.82 19.58 20.70
C ASP A 83 -4.53 18.47 19.70
N ALA A 84 -3.43 17.74 19.90
CA ALA A 84 -3.04 16.64 19.03
C ALA A 84 -4.03 15.46 19.04
N ARG A 85 -4.93 15.36 20.02
CA ARG A 85 -5.98 14.34 20.06
C ARG A 85 -7.09 14.62 19.04
N ASP A 86 -7.26 15.87 18.63
CA ASP A 86 -8.22 16.28 17.60
C ASP A 86 -7.62 16.13 16.21
N GLN A 87 -7.42 14.88 15.78
CA GLN A 87 -6.83 14.56 14.48
C GLN A 87 -7.59 15.22 13.32
N ARG A 88 -8.92 15.16 13.36
CA ARG A 88 -9.78 15.75 12.33
C ARG A 88 -9.61 17.26 12.26
N GLY A 89 -9.56 17.91 13.40
CA GLY A 89 -9.36 19.36 13.48
C GLY A 89 -7.99 19.78 12.92
N LEU A 90 -6.93 19.02 13.25
CA LEU A 90 -5.58 19.26 12.73
C LEU A 90 -5.52 19.08 11.21
N ASP A 91 -6.05 17.98 10.72
CA ASP A 91 -6.05 17.68 9.29
C ASP A 91 -6.87 18.72 8.51
N ASN A 92 -8.05 19.08 8.99
CA ASN A 92 -8.87 20.12 8.36
C ASN A 92 -8.18 21.48 8.36
N ALA A 93 -7.48 21.85 9.42
CA ALA A 93 -6.73 23.10 9.46
C ALA A 93 -5.63 23.14 8.38
N MET A 94 -4.95 22.03 8.14
CA MET A 94 -3.95 21.93 7.06
C MET A 94 -4.60 21.97 5.67
N LEU A 95 -5.74 21.30 5.48
CA LEU A 95 -6.49 21.33 4.22
C LEU A 95 -7.00 22.72 3.88
N ASP A 96 -7.54 23.43 4.86
CA ASP A 96 -8.01 24.81 4.71
C ASP A 96 -6.83 25.77 4.40
N LEU A 97 -5.69 25.55 5.04
CA LEU A 97 -4.47 26.33 4.80
C LEU A 97 -3.94 26.12 3.38
N ASP A 98 -4.00 24.89 2.86
CA ASP A 98 -3.61 24.58 1.48
C ASP A 98 -4.58 25.20 0.46
N GLY A 99 -5.87 25.04 0.68
CA GLY A 99 -6.95 25.65 -0.11
C GLY A 99 -7.13 25.08 -1.51
N THR A 100 -6.44 23.97 -1.88
CA THR A 100 -6.59 23.32 -3.18
C THR A 100 -7.09 21.88 -3.03
N ASP A 101 -7.75 21.35 -4.06
CA ASP A 101 -8.31 20.00 -4.03
C ASP A 101 -7.22 18.91 -3.97
N ASN A 102 -6.08 19.16 -4.60
CA ASN A 102 -4.98 18.19 -4.72
C ASN A 102 -3.78 18.50 -3.84
N LYS A 103 -3.91 19.41 -2.86
CA LYS A 103 -2.86 19.81 -1.92
C LYS A 103 -1.62 20.42 -2.60
N ALA A 104 -1.86 21.16 -3.68
CA ALA A 104 -0.79 21.74 -4.51
C ALA A 104 -0.01 22.87 -3.84
N THR A 105 -0.57 23.55 -2.84
CA THR A 105 0.06 24.69 -2.17
C THR A 105 1.12 24.26 -1.16
N LEU A 106 0.77 23.31 -0.27
CA LEU A 106 1.66 22.83 0.80
C LEU A 106 2.39 21.55 0.43
N GLY A 107 1.75 20.72 -0.41
CA GLY A 107 2.19 19.38 -0.76
C GLY A 107 1.55 18.31 0.13
N ALA A 108 1.07 17.23 -0.50
CA ALA A 108 0.54 16.08 0.22
C ALA A 108 1.58 15.44 1.14
N ASN A 109 2.85 15.42 0.73
CA ASN A 109 3.96 14.91 1.53
C ASN A 109 4.17 15.72 2.83
N ALA A 110 4.08 17.05 2.78
CA ALA A 110 4.18 17.91 3.97
C ALA A 110 2.99 17.67 4.93
N ILE A 111 1.78 17.70 4.40
CA ILE A 111 0.54 17.52 5.19
C ILE A 111 0.53 16.13 5.84
N LEU A 112 0.82 15.09 5.07
CA LEU A 112 0.81 13.71 5.58
C LEU A 112 1.83 13.49 6.69
N ALA A 113 3.07 13.94 6.50
CA ALA A 113 4.11 13.76 7.51
C ALA A 113 3.70 14.36 8.85
N VAL A 114 3.11 15.57 8.85
CA VAL A 114 2.60 16.23 10.07
C VAL A 114 1.38 15.50 10.63
N SER A 115 0.43 15.12 9.79
CA SER A 115 -0.77 14.38 10.19
C SER A 115 -0.42 13.09 10.95
N LEU A 116 0.50 12.30 10.42
CA LEU A 116 0.97 11.06 11.04
C LEU A 116 1.81 11.31 12.29
N ALA A 117 2.70 12.30 12.27
CA ALA A 117 3.52 12.66 13.43
C ALA A 117 2.65 13.13 14.60
N ALA A 118 1.61 13.93 14.35
CA ALA A 118 0.66 14.36 15.36
C ALA A 118 -0.11 13.19 15.97
N SER A 119 -0.53 12.23 15.17
CA SER A 119 -1.18 11.00 15.63
C SER A 119 -0.28 10.19 16.58
N LYS A 120 1.00 10.04 16.22
CA LYS A 120 1.99 9.35 17.05
C LYS A 120 2.27 10.09 18.37
N ALA A 121 2.38 11.42 18.31
CA ALA A 121 2.55 12.25 19.51
C ALA A 121 1.34 12.12 20.46
N ALA A 122 0.12 12.13 19.92
CA ALA A 122 -1.09 11.93 20.71
C ALA A 122 -1.14 10.55 21.36
N ALA A 123 -0.82 9.48 20.63
CA ALA A 123 -0.73 8.13 21.16
C ALA A 123 0.29 8.04 22.30
N ASN A 124 1.48 8.60 22.11
CA ASN A 124 2.54 8.64 23.12
C ASN A 124 2.12 9.43 24.39
N ALA A 125 1.46 10.58 24.22
CA ALA A 125 0.94 11.36 25.35
C ALA A 125 -0.13 10.62 26.15
N LYS A 126 -0.92 9.77 25.49
CA LYS A 126 -1.94 8.91 26.11
C LYS A 126 -1.35 7.65 26.74
N GLY A 127 -0.09 7.33 26.46
CA GLY A 127 0.55 6.08 26.90
C GLY A 127 -0.05 4.84 26.25
N VAL A 128 -0.56 4.94 25.02
CA VAL A 128 -1.15 3.82 24.28
C VAL A 128 -0.35 3.56 22.99
N PRO A 129 -0.33 2.32 22.48
CA PRO A 129 0.27 2.04 21.18
C PRO A 129 -0.51 2.72 20.06
N LEU A 130 0.16 3.00 18.93
CA LEU A 130 -0.44 3.72 17.82
C LEU A 130 -1.67 3.01 17.25
N TYR A 131 -1.66 1.69 17.12
CA TYR A 131 -2.84 0.94 16.62
C TYR A 131 -4.06 1.15 17.52
N ALA A 132 -3.90 1.30 18.82
CA ALA A 132 -5.00 1.56 19.75
C ALA A 132 -5.55 2.98 19.57
N HIS A 133 -4.68 3.96 19.39
CA HIS A 133 -5.08 5.34 19.10
C HIS A 133 -5.81 5.43 17.76
N ILE A 134 -5.31 4.77 16.73
CA ILE A 134 -5.97 4.71 15.42
C ILE A 134 -7.36 4.05 15.53
N ALA A 135 -7.50 2.98 16.29
CA ALA A 135 -8.80 2.33 16.50
C ALA A 135 -9.81 3.29 17.16
N GLU A 136 -9.37 4.12 18.10
CA GLU A 136 -10.24 5.17 18.68
C GLU A 136 -10.63 6.21 17.63
N LEU A 137 -9.68 6.72 16.84
CA LEU A 137 -9.96 7.67 15.76
C LEU A 137 -10.92 7.08 14.72
N TYR A 138 -10.81 5.79 14.47
CA TYR A 138 -11.65 5.06 13.53
C TYR A 138 -13.06 4.74 14.08
N GLY A 139 -13.27 4.92 15.38
CA GLY A 139 -14.57 4.72 16.04
C GLY A 139 -14.83 3.28 16.50
N GLN A 140 -13.78 2.46 16.64
CA GLN A 140 -13.88 1.08 17.14
C GLN A 140 -12.80 0.77 18.19
N PRO A 141 -12.76 1.52 19.31
CA PRO A 141 -11.73 1.35 20.33
C PRO A 141 -11.73 -0.09 20.88
N GLY A 142 -10.54 -0.65 21.02
CA GLY A 142 -10.35 -2.01 21.55
C GLY A 142 -10.64 -3.14 20.54
N GLN A 143 -10.96 -2.84 19.31
CA GLN A 143 -11.18 -3.83 18.26
C GLN A 143 -9.96 -3.88 17.32
N TYR A 144 -9.35 -5.04 17.23
CA TYR A 144 -8.13 -5.26 16.46
C TYR A 144 -8.20 -6.57 15.69
N SER A 145 -7.55 -6.63 14.53
CA SER A 145 -7.24 -7.87 13.83
C SER A 145 -5.87 -7.78 13.16
N MET A 146 -5.21 -8.92 13.04
CA MET A 146 -3.96 -8.97 12.27
C MET A 146 -4.28 -9.04 10.78
N PRO A 147 -3.55 -8.32 9.92
CA PRO A 147 -3.77 -8.40 8.49
C PRO A 147 -3.12 -9.64 7.88
N VAL A 148 -3.75 -10.20 6.85
CA VAL A 148 -3.11 -11.18 5.96
C VAL A 148 -2.12 -10.40 5.07
N PRO A 149 -0.83 -10.78 5.05
CA PRO A 149 0.14 -10.12 4.20
C PRO A 149 0.04 -10.62 2.75
N MET A 150 0.06 -9.69 1.81
CA MET A 150 0.23 -9.93 0.38
C MET A 150 1.70 -9.68 0.05
N MET A 151 2.49 -10.76 0.01
CA MET A 151 3.95 -10.66 -0.08
C MET A 151 4.42 -10.72 -1.52
N ASN A 152 4.95 -9.61 -2.01
CA ASN A 152 5.44 -9.47 -3.38
C ASN A 152 6.78 -10.17 -3.55
N ILE A 153 6.80 -11.38 -4.11
CA ILE A 153 8.01 -12.20 -4.23
C ILE A 153 8.63 -12.23 -5.62
N LEU A 154 7.89 -11.78 -6.65
CA LEU A 154 8.39 -11.68 -8.02
C LEU A 154 7.85 -10.43 -8.68
N ASN A 155 8.73 -9.66 -9.31
CA ASN A 155 8.45 -8.37 -9.91
C ASN A 155 8.59 -8.36 -11.43
N GLY A 156 7.75 -7.54 -12.06
CA GLY A 156 7.83 -7.15 -13.46
C GLY A 156 7.47 -5.67 -13.61
N GLY A 157 7.07 -5.26 -14.80
CA GLY A 157 6.63 -3.89 -15.10
C GLY A 157 7.62 -2.83 -14.61
N GLU A 158 7.12 -1.75 -14.03
CA GLU A 158 7.93 -0.64 -13.51
C GLU A 158 8.77 -1.01 -12.26
N HIS A 159 8.50 -2.15 -11.62
CA HIS A 159 9.23 -2.60 -10.44
C HIS A 159 10.48 -3.46 -10.76
N ALA A 160 10.74 -3.74 -12.03
CA ALA A 160 11.85 -4.59 -12.45
C ALA A 160 12.35 -4.22 -13.85
N ASP A 161 13.66 -4.28 -14.03
CA ASP A 161 14.29 -4.19 -15.36
C ASP A 161 14.34 -5.58 -16.00
N ASN A 162 13.18 -6.06 -16.45
CA ASN A 162 12.99 -7.36 -17.09
C ASN A 162 11.85 -7.32 -18.13
N ASN A 163 11.51 -8.49 -18.68
CA ASN A 163 10.50 -8.61 -19.75
C ASN A 163 9.12 -9.10 -19.25
N VAL A 164 8.86 -9.10 -17.96
CA VAL A 164 7.59 -9.52 -17.37
C VAL A 164 6.64 -8.32 -17.30
N ASP A 165 5.45 -8.41 -17.90
CA ASP A 165 4.53 -7.27 -18.03
C ASP A 165 3.76 -6.97 -16.75
N ILE A 166 3.25 -7.99 -16.05
CA ILE A 166 2.57 -7.82 -14.77
C ILE A 166 3.57 -7.39 -13.70
N GLN A 167 3.21 -6.34 -12.94
CA GLN A 167 4.14 -5.64 -12.07
C GLN A 167 4.49 -6.42 -10.80
N GLU A 168 3.52 -7.10 -10.19
CA GLU A 168 3.73 -7.83 -8.93
C GLU A 168 3.01 -9.17 -8.93
N PHE A 169 3.72 -10.18 -8.43
CA PHE A 169 3.19 -11.52 -8.14
C PHE A 169 3.37 -11.78 -6.65
N MET A 170 2.26 -11.97 -5.96
CA MET A 170 2.22 -12.04 -4.50
C MET A 170 1.73 -13.39 -4.01
N VAL A 171 2.25 -13.81 -2.86
CA VAL A 171 1.74 -14.96 -2.09
C VAL A 171 1.02 -14.45 -0.85
N GLN A 172 -0.07 -15.12 -0.49
CA GLN A 172 -0.91 -14.80 0.66
C GLN A 172 -1.04 -16.05 1.53
N PRO A 173 -0.47 -16.07 2.75
CA PRO A 173 -0.48 -17.25 3.63
C PRO A 173 -1.81 -17.39 4.37
N VAL A 174 -2.89 -17.62 3.64
CA VAL A 174 -4.27 -17.64 4.14
C VAL A 174 -4.59 -18.81 5.07
N GLY A 175 -3.84 -19.91 4.96
CA GLY A 175 -3.99 -21.10 5.78
C GLY A 175 -3.20 -21.07 7.10
N ALA A 176 -2.44 -20.00 7.37
CA ALA A 176 -1.67 -19.88 8.61
C ALA A 176 -2.57 -19.72 9.84
N ALA A 177 -2.12 -20.24 10.98
CA ALA A 177 -2.86 -20.15 12.23
C ALA A 177 -2.86 -18.74 12.83
N ASN A 178 -1.82 -17.94 12.53
CA ASN A 178 -1.62 -16.58 13.01
C ASN A 178 -0.67 -15.82 12.08
N PHE A 179 -0.47 -14.53 12.34
CA PHE A 179 0.40 -13.70 11.50
C PHE A 179 1.85 -14.20 11.50
N ARG A 180 2.39 -14.54 12.67
CA ARG A 180 3.77 -15.05 12.81
C ARG A 180 4.02 -16.27 11.94
N GLU A 181 3.10 -17.23 11.93
CA GLU A 181 3.22 -18.42 11.08
C GLU A 181 3.04 -18.06 9.60
N GLY A 182 2.16 -17.13 9.28
CA GLY A 182 2.01 -16.62 7.91
C GLY A 182 3.30 -15.97 7.38
N LEU A 183 3.95 -15.16 8.21
CA LEU A 183 5.24 -14.54 7.85
C LEU A 183 6.34 -15.61 7.66
N ARG A 184 6.39 -16.63 8.50
CA ARG A 184 7.31 -17.76 8.37
C ARG A 184 7.10 -18.49 7.03
N MET A 185 5.85 -18.80 6.68
CA MET A 185 5.51 -19.43 5.40
C MET A 185 6.02 -18.59 4.22
N GLY A 186 5.78 -17.28 4.26
CA GLY A 186 6.25 -16.36 3.23
C GLY A 186 7.78 -16.36 3.10
N ALA A 187 8.50 -16.30 4.20
CA ALA A 187 9.97 -16.32 4.20
C ALA A 187 10.53 -17.64 3.63
N GLU A 188 9.94 -18.77 4.00
CA GLU A 188 10.33 -20.07 3.49
C GLU A 188 10.08 -20.20 1.98
N ILE A 189 8.92 -19.71 1.50
CA ILE A 189 8.59 -19.67 0.07
C ILE A 189 9.55 -18.74 -0.69
N PHE A 190 9.87 -17.57 -0.13
CA PHE A 190 10.85 -16.64 -0.70
C PHE A 190 12.22 -17.30 -0.92
N HIS A 191 12.73 -18.02 0.08
CA HIS A 191 13.99 -18.73 -0.04
C HIS A 191 13.91 -19.92 -0.99
N ALA A 192 12.78 -20.64 -1.02
CA ALA A 192 12.56 -21.71 -2.01
C ALA A 192 12.55 -21.16 -3.44
N LEU A 193 11.91 -20.00 -3.66
CA LEU A 193 11.88 -19.34 -4.97
C LEU A 193 13.29 -18.94 -5.43
N LYS A 194 14.11 -18.42 -4.52
CA LYS A 194 15.53 -18.14 -4.83
C LYS A 194 16.26 -19.38 -5.36
N LYS A 195 16.04 -20.52 -4.73
CA LYS A 195 16.65 -21.81 -5.17
C LYS A 195 16.13 -22.24 -6.53
N VAL A 196 14.81 -22.14 -6.77
CA VAL A 196 14.19 -22.47 -8.07
C VAL A 196 14.78 -21.60 -9.18
N LEU A 197 14.88 -20.29 -8.98
CA LEU A 197 15.45 -19.36 -9.97
C LEU A 197 16.93 -19.64 -10.22
N SER A 198 17.74 -19.86 -9.17
CA SER A 198 19.15 -20.20 -9.31
C SER A 198 19.36 -21.50 -10.07
N ALA A 199 18.57 -22.53 -9.81
CA ALA A 199 18.64 -23.81 -10.50
C ALA A 199 18.32 -23.70 -12.01
N LYS A 200 17.53 -22.71 -12.40
CA LYS A 200 17.21 -22.40 -13.80
C LYS A 200 18.21 -21.43 -14.45
N GLY A 201 19.24 -20.99 -13.72
CA GLY A 201 20.20 -19.99 -14.20
C GLY A 201 19.62 -18.59 -14.33
N LEU A 202 18.52 -18.30 -13.64
CA LEU A 202 17.85 -17.01 -13.65
C LEU A 202 18.36 -16.07 -12.55
N SER A 203 18.21 -14.76 -12.75
CA SER A 203 18.63 -13.75 -11.77
C SER A 203 17.86 -13.90 -10.45
N THR A 204 18.60 -13.76 -9.34
CA THR A 204 18.08 -13.66 -7.99
C THR A 204 18.26 -12.26 -7.40
N SER A 205 18.58 -11.28 -8.24
CA SER A 205 18.56 -9.86 -7.85
C SER A 205 17.14 -9.43 -7.56
N VAL A 206 16.99 -8.51 -6.60
CA VAL A 206 15.68 -8.02 -6.15
C VAL A 206 15.43 -6.61 -6.62
N GLY A 207 14.16 -6.29 -6.87
CA GLY A 207 13.70 -4.95 -7.20
C GLY A 207 13.50 -4.06 -5.96
N ASP A 208 12.87 -2.90 -6.18
CA ASP A 208 12.67 -1.87 -5.16
C ASP A 208 11.88 -2.36 -3.93
N GLU A 209 11.00 -3.32 -4.13
CA GLU A 209 10.14 -3.87 -3.08
C GLU A 209 10.62 -5.21 -2.52
N GLY A 210 11.80 -5.66 -2.94
CA GLY A 210 12.45 -6.87 -2.43
C GLY A 210 12.06 -8.16 -3.15
N GLY A 211 11.17 -8.13 -4.13
CA GLY A 211 10.84 -9.29 -4.97
C GLY A 211 11.92 -9.57 -6.02
N PHE A 212 12.07 -10.84 -6.41
CA PHE A 212 13.00 -11.22 -7.47
C PHE A 212 12.58 -10.67 -8.83
N ALA A 213 13.53 -10.36 -9.69
CA ALA A 213 13.29 -9.72 -10.98
C ALA A 213 13.93 -10.49 -12.14
N PRO A 214 13.62 -11.79 -12.34
CA PRO A 214 14.19 -12.58 -13.44
C PRO A 214 13.52 -12.23 -14.77
N ASN A 215 14.21 -12.49 -15.89
CA ASN A 215 13.59 -12.56 -17.20
C ASN A 215 12.86 -13.90 -17.34
N LEU A 216 11.59 -13.85 -17.75
CA LEU A 216 10.73 -15.02 -17.97
C LEU A 216 10.01 -14.86 -19.32
N ALA A 217 9.57 -15.98 -19.91
CA ALA A 217 8.93 -15.97 -21.21
C ALA A 217 7.49 -15.40 -21.18
N SER A 218 6.82 -15.50 -20.01
CA SER A 218 5.42 -15.04 -19.85
C SER A 218 5.07 -14.79 -18.39
N ASN A 219 3.92 -14.15 -18.17
CA ASN A 219 3.32 -14.03 -16.84
C ASN A 219 2.96 -15.42 -16.26
N ALA A 220 2.53 -16.36 -17.10
CA ALA A 220 2.24 -17.72 -16.68
C ALA A 220 3.51 -18.45 -16.18
N ASP A 221 4.67 -18.19 -16.79
CA ASP A 221 5.95 -18.75 -16.30
C ASP A 221 6.32 -18.20 -14.92
N ALA A 222 6.01 -16.94 -14.64
CA ALA A 222 6.18 -16.37 -13.30
C ALA A 222 5.33 -17.12 -12.27
N LEU A 223 4.08 -17.39 -12.59
CA LEU A 223 3.19 -18.17 -11.72
C LEU A 223 3.66 -19.63 -11.57
N ALA A 224 4.22 -20.24 -12.62
CA ALA A 224 4.74 -21.59 -12.58
C ALA A 224 5.94 -21.73 -11.64
N VAL A 225 6.90 -20.79 -11.65
CA VAL A 225 8.05 -20.83 -10.74
C VAL A 225 7.63 -20.59 -9.28
N ILE A 226 6.64 -19.75 -9.05
CA ILE A 226 6.06 -19.54 -7.71
C ILE A 226 5.37 -20.82 -7.23
N LYS A 227 4.57 -21.48 -8.07
CA LYS A 227 3.93 -22.75 -7.75
C LYS A 227 4.96 -23.79 -7.32
N GLN A 228 6.08 -23.90 -8.05
CA GLN A 228 7.18 -24.80 -7.71
C GLN A 228 7.78 -24.43 -6.34
N ALA A 229 8.02 -23.15 -6.09
CA ALA A 229 8.59 -22.67 -4.83
C ALA A 229 7.68 -22.96 -3.63
N VAL A 230 6.37 -22.81 -3.78
CA VAL A 230 5.38 -23.15 -2.72
C VAL A 230 5.45 -24.65 -2.40
N ALA A 231 5.47 -25.50 -3.41
CA ALA A 231 5.58 -26.94 -3.23
C ALA A 231 6.92 -27.35 -2.59
N ASP A 232 8.04 -26.76 -3.04
CA ASP A 232 9.38 -27.03 -2.50
C ASP A 232 9.50 -26.58 -1.03
N ALA A 233 8.77 -25.55 -0.63
CA ALA A 233 8.68 -25.10 0.76
C ALA A 233 7.80 -26.00 1.64
N GLY A 234 7.09 -26.98 1.04
CA GLY A 234 6.22 -27.91 1.76
C GLY A 234 4.80 -27.43 1.99
N TYR A 235 4.34 -26.44 1.23
CA TYR A 235 3.00 -25.88 1.35
C TYR A 235 2.12 -26.26 0.16
N THR A 236 0.81 -26.25 0.37
CA THR A 236 -0.18 -26.54 -0.66
C THR A 236 -0.75 -25.25 -1.22
N LEU A 237 -0.52 -25.03 -2.52
CA LEU A 237 -1.08 -23.87 -3.23
C LEU A 237 -2.60 -24.03 -3.35
N GLY A 238 -3.33 -22.98 -2.96
CA GLY A 238 -4.79 -22.94 -2.94
C GLY A 238 -5.40 -23.08 -1.55
N SER A 239 -4.79 -23.85 -0.64
CA SER A 239 -5.28 -24.03 0.73
C SER A 239 -4.39 -23.35 1.78
N ASP A 240 -3.10 -23.59 1.76
CA ASP A 240 -2.16 -22.94 2.67
C ASP A 240 -1.82 -21.52 2.21
N VAL A 241 -1.65 -21.38 0.90
CA VAL A 241 -1.20 -20.15 0.24
C VAL A 241 -2.05 -19.91 -1.00
N THR A 242 -2.55 -18.71 -1.17
CA THR A 242 -3.17 -18.22 -2.41
C THR A 242 -2.27 -17.20 -3.09
N LEU A 243 -2.62 -16.81 -4.32
CA LEU A 243 -1.87 -15.86 -5.12
C LEU A 243 -2.65 -14.58 -5.34
N ALA A 244 -1.92 -13.49 -5.50
CA ALA A 244 -2.45 -12.20 -5.89
C ALA A 244 -1.57 -11.55 -6.96
N LEU A 245 -2.18 -10.74 -7.81
CA LEU A 245 -1.50 -9.98 -8.85
C LEU A 245 -1.71 -8.49 -8.63
N ASP A 246 -0.70 -7.69 -8.97
CA ASP A 246 -0.84 -6.29 -9.31
C ASP A 246 -0.44 -6.13 -10.77
N CYS A 247 -1.42 -5.89 -11.64
CA CYS A 247 -1.18 -5.76 -13.07
C CYS A 247 -0.59 -4.41 -13.42
N ALA A 248 -0.91 -3.36 -12.67
CA ALA A 248 -0.58 -1.97 -12.99
C ALA A 248 -0.89 -1.66 -14.47
N SER A 249 -2.10 -1.98 -14.91
CA SER A 249 -2.46 -2.08 -16.33
C SER A 249 -2.38 -0.75 -17.08
N SER A 250 -2.41 0.39 -16.37
CA SER A 250 -2.21 1.71 -16.97
C SER A 250 -0.84 1.85 -17.65
N GLU A 251 0.17 1.11 -17.19
CA GLU A 251 1.52 1.16 -17.72
C GLU A 251 1.65 0.55 -19.13
N PHE A 252 0.77 -0.38 -19.49
CA PHE A 252 0.76 -1.00 -20.82
C PHE A 252 -0.53 -0.77 -21.62
N TYR A 253 -1.39 0.14 -21.17
CA TYR A 253 -2.60 0.55 -21.88
C TYR A 253 -2.31 1.72 -22.81
N LYS A 254 -2.64 1.54 -24.10
CA LYS A 254 -2.46 2.59 -25.10
C LYS A 254 -3.49 2.42 -26.23
N ASP A 255 -4.14 3.51 -26.61
CA ASP A 255 -5.08 3.56 -27.75
C ASP A 255 -6.17 2.46 -27.68
N GLY A 256 -6.71 2.22 -26.48
CA GLY A 256 -7.75 1.22 -26.24
C GLY A 256 -7.25 -0.22 -26.17
N GLN A 257 -5.94 -0.44 -26.17
CA GLN A 257 -5.33 -1.77 -26.17
C GLN A 257 -4.43 -1.97 -24.94
N TYR A 258 -4.49 -3.16 -24.38
CA TYR A 258 -3.58 -3.66 -23.33
C TYR A 258 -2.47 -4.45 -24.02
N ASN A 259 -1.26 -3.88 -24.03
CA ASN A 259 -0.12 -4.38 -24.80
C ASN A 259 0.85 -5.14 -23.90
N LEU A 260 0.77 -6.46 -23.90
CA LEU A 260 1.72 -7.32 -23.20
C LEU A 260 2.95 -7.55 -24.09
N SER A 261 3.88 -6.59 -24.08
CA SER A 261 5.04 -6.60 -24.98
C SER A 261 5.99 -7.74 -24.70
N GLY A 262 6.13 -8.17 -23.45
CA GLY A 262 6.95 -9.33 -23.05
C GLY A 262 6.43 -10.64 -23.60
N GLU A 263 5.14 -10.74 -23.90
CA GLU A 263 4.51 -11.91 -24.52
C GLU A 263 4.20 -11.71 -26.01
N GLY A 264 4.41 -10.51 -26.53
CA GLY A 264 4.07 -10.17 -27.92
C GLY A 264 2.58 -10.19 -28.20
N LYS A 265 1.74 -9.89 -27.22
CA LYS A 265 0.27 -9.94 -27.29
C LYS A 265 -0.36 -8.57 -27.02
N SER A 266 -1.49 -8.34 -27.64
CA SER A 266 -2.30 -7.13 -27.44
C SER A 266 -3.77 -7.51 -27.38
N TYR A 267 -4.51 -6.88 -26.47
CA TYR A 267 -5.91 -7.17 -26.21
C TYR A 267 -6.72 -5.88 -26.08
N ASP A 268 -7.98 -5.93 -26.51
CA ASP A 268 -8.96 -4.97 -26.02
C ASP A 268 -9.36 -5.29 -24.56
N ALA A 269 -10.23 -4.49 -23.96
CA ALA A 269 -10.62 -4.67 -22.56
C ALA A 269 -11.24 -6.05 -22.29
N GLU A 270 -12.15 -6.53 -23.17
CA GLU A 270 -12.75 -7.86 -23.00
C GLU A 270 -11.73 -8.98 -23.16
N GLY A 271 -10.86 -8.89 -24.16
CA GLY A 271 -9.80 -9.85 -24.38
C GLY A 271 -8.81 -9.92 -23.20
N PHE A 272 -8.49 -8.77 -22.61
CA PHE A 272 -7.62 -8.75 -21.43
C PHE A 272 -8.32 -9.31 -20.18
N ALA A 273 -9.60 -9.02 -20.00
CA ALA A 273 -10.41 -9.66 -18.95
C ALA A 273 -10.43 -11.19 -19.11
N ASP A 274 -10.57 -11.70 -20.35
CA ASP A 274 -10.49 -13.14 -20.65
C ASP A 274 -9.10 -13.72 -20.36
N TYR A 275 -8.04 -12.98 -20.67
CA TYR A 275 -6.66 -13.36 -20.33
C TYR A 275 -6.49 -13.53 -18.81
N LEU A 276 -6.95 -12.55 -18.03
CA LEU A 276 -6.88 -12.64 -16.56
C LEU A 276 -7.75 -13.77 -16.00
N ALA A 277 -8.94 -13.98 -16.56
CA ALA A 277 -9.80 -15.10 -16.19
C ALA A 277 -9.13 -16.45 -16.47
N GLY A 278 -8.39 -16.57 -17.57
CA GLY A 278 -7.58 -17.75 -17.89
C GLY A 278 -6.50 -18.03 -16.84
N LEU A 279 -5.78 -17.01 -16.40
CA LEU A 279 -4.80 -17.16 -15.32
C LEU A 279 -5.46 -17.61 -14.00
N CYS A 280 -6.62 -17.06 -13.67
CA CYS A 280 -7.39 -17.47 -12.48
C CYS A 280 -7.93 -18.89 -12.59
N ALA A 281 -8.20 -19.40 -13.79
CA ALA A 281 -8.62 -20.79 -13.99
C ALA A 281 -7.47 -21.79 -13.77
N ASP A 282 -6.24 -21.38 -14.10
CA ASP A 282 -5.07 -22.24 -14.02
C ASP A 282 -4.36 -22.17 -12.66
N TYR A 283 -4.51 -21.07 -11.92
CA TYR A 283 -3.85 -20.82 -10.64
C TYR A 283 -4.85 -20.25 -9.61
N PRO A 284 -4.64 -20.49 -8.31
CA PRO A 284 -5.53 -19.97 -7.26
C PRO A 284 -5.24 -18.49 -6.98
N ILE A 285 -5.46 -17.65 -7.99
CA ILE A 285 -5.39 -16.19 -7.89
C ILE A 285 -6.72 -15.70 -7.32
N VAL A 286 -6.68 -15.11 -6.14
CA VAL A 286 -7.87 -14.65 -5.41
C VAL A 286 -7.98 -13.12 -5.34
N SER A 287 -6.96 -12.41 -5.83
CA SER A 287 -6.95 -10.95 -5.84
C SER A 287 -6.17 -10.42 -7.06
N ILE A 288 -6.75 -9.45 -7.74
CA ILE A 288 -6.13 -8.73 -8.85
C ILE A 288 -6.27 -7.23 -8.59
N GLU A 289 -5.14 -6.55 -8.52
CA GLU A 289 -5.05 -5.10 -8.41
C GLU A 289 -4.85 -4.49 -9.78
N ASP A 290 -5.58 -3.41 -10.06
CA ASP A 290 -5.51 -2.63 -11.29
C ASP A 290 -5.48 -3.51 -12.56
N GLY A 291 -6.45 -4.41 -12.65
CA GLY A 291 -6.63 -5.29 -13.80
C GLY A 291 -7.05 -4.58 -15.09
N MET A 292 -7.37 -3.28 -15.00
CA MET A 292 -7.66 -2.39 -16.13
C MET A 292 -7.03 -1.02 -15.90
N ASP A 293 -6.93 -0.23 -16.97
CA ASP A 293 -6.44 1.15 -16.91
C ASP A 293 -7.32 2.04 -16.01
N GLU A 294 -6.71 3.01 -15.34
CA GLU A 294 -7.38 3.92 -14.40
C GLU A 294 -8.51 4.75 -15.03
N SER A 295 -8.49 4.94 -16.35
CA SER A 295 -9.52 5.68 -17.09
C SER A 295 -10.52 4.77 -17.82
N ASP A 296 -10.27 3.48 -17.91
CA ASP A 296 -11.12 2.51 -18.61
C ASP A 296 -12.23 1.94 -17.71
N TRP A 297 -13.16 2.78 -17.31
CA TRP A 297 -14.27 2.40 -16.43
C TRP A 297 -15.18 1.32 -17.04
N ALA A 298 -15.38 1.34 -18.36
CA ALA A 298 -16.12 0.29 -19.05
C ALA A 298 -15.39 -1.06 -19.02
N GLY A 299 -14.08 -1.05 -19.21
CA GLY A 299 -13.24 -2.25 -19.05
C GLY A 299 -13.25 -2.78 -17.60
N TRP A 300 -13.17 -1.90 -16.62
CA TRP A 300 -13.33 -2.27 -15.22
C TRP A 300 -14.69 -2.88 -14.91
N LYS A 301 -15.76 -2.36 -15.50
CA LYS A 301 -17.10 -2.93 -15.34
C LYS A 301 -17.17 -4.34 -15.93
N ALA A 302 -16.62 -4.54 -17.13
CA ALA A 302 -16.56 -5.85 -17.77
C ALA A 302 -15.75 -6.86 -16.93
N LEU A 303 -14.61 -6.44 -16.39
CA LEU A 303 -13.79 -7.27 -15.51
C LEU A 303 -14.55 -7.64 -14.21
N THR A 304 -15.24 -6.67 -13.61
CA THR A 304 -16.01 -6.88 -12.38
C THR A 304 -17.16 -7.86 -12.60
N ASP A 305 -17.90 -7.71 -13.71
CA ASP A 305 -18.99 -8.60 -14.06
C ASP A 305 -18.50 -10.04 -14.34
N LYS A 306 -17.28 -10.18 -14.86
CA LYS A 306 -16.68 -11.50 -15.18
C LYS A 306 -16.10 -12.21 -13.97
N LEU A 307 -15.37 -11.50 -13.09
CA LEU A 307 -14.56 -12.10 -12.02
C LEU A 307 -14.97 -11.68 -10.61
N GLY A 308 -15.76 -10.62 -10.44
CA GLY A 308 -15.99 -9.99 -9.14
C GLY A 308 -16.65 -10.88 -8.08
N ASP A 309 -17.36 -11.91 -8.49
CA ASP A 309 -17.99 -12.87 -7.56
C ASP A 309 -16.98 -13.85 -6.92
N LYS A 310 -15.83 -14.04 -7.57
CA LYS A 310 -14.83 -15.06 -7.19
C LYS A 310 -13.45 -14.49 -6.88
N VAL A 311 -13.17 -13.28 -7.32
CA VAL A 311 -11.85 -12.65 -7.22
C VAL A 311 -12.01 -11.26 -6.63
N GLN A 312 -11.15 -10.93 -5.66
CA GLN A 312 -11.01 -9.57 -5.16
C GLN A 312 -10.42 -8.68 -6.26
N LEU A 313 -11.12 -7.63 -6.65
CA LEU A 313 -10.69 -6.68 -7.66
C LEU A 313 -10.38 -5.35 -6.98
N VAL A 314 -9.09 -5.08 -6.83
CA VAL A 314 -8.57 -3.95 -6.06
C VAL A 314 -8.31 -2.77 -6.97
N GLY A 315 -8.90 -1.61 -6.66
CA GLY A 315 -8.57 -0.36 -7.32
C GLY A 315 -7.47 0.39 -6.55
N ASP A 316 -6.30 0.54 -7.17
CA ASP A 316 -5.20 1.42 -6.73
C ASP A 316 -5.25 2.74 -7.49
N ASP A 317 -4.72 2.80 -8.69
CA ASP A 317 -4.77 4.00 -9.54
C ASP A 317 -6.20 4.40 -9.89
N LEU A 318 -7.12 3.44 -9.92
CA LEU A 318 -8.53 3.70 -10.15
C LEU A 318 -9.14 4.61 -9.08
N PHE A 319 -8.87 4.36 -7.81
CA PHE A 319 -9.50 5.05 -6.68
C PHE A 319 -8.62 6.07 -5.97
N VAL A 320 -7.31 5.93 -6.03
CA VAL A 320 -6.29 6.80 -5.42
C VAL A 320 -6.60 7.20 -3.98
N THR A 321 -7.16 6.28 -3.19
CA THR A 321 -7.57 6.50 -1.79
C THR A 321 -8.55 7.70 -1.64
N ASN A 322 -9.29 8.02 -2.71
CA ASN A 322 -10.17 9.19 -2.78
C ASN A 322 -11.63 8.75 -2.62
N THR A 323 -12.31 9.26 -1.59
CA THR A 323 -13.70 8.90 -1.29
C THR A 323 -14.69 9.25 -2.39
N LYS A 324 -14.46 10.35 -3.13
CA LYS A 324 -15.35 10.75 -4.24
C LYS A 324 -15.28 9.76 -5.39
N ILE A 325 -14.08 9.29 -5.73
CA ILE A 325 -13.88 8.32 -6.79
C ILE A 325 -14.33 6.93 -6.34
N LEU A 326 -14.00 6.54 -5.10
CA LEU A 326 -14.48 5.29 -4.51
C LEU A 326 -16.00 5.22 -4.51
N LYS A 327 -16.68 6.31 -4.16
CA LYS A 327 -18.15 6.37 -4.19
C LYS A 327 -18.69 6.07 -5.58
N ARG A 328 -18.08 6.61 -6.63
CA ARG A 328 -18.45 6.27 -8.00
C ARG A 328 -18.32 4.79 -8.28
N GLY A 329 -17.20 4.19 -7.88
CA GLY A 329 -16.99 2.74 -8.06
C GLY A 329 -18.04 1.90 -7.33
N ILE A 330 -18.40 2.30 -6.11
CA ILE A 330 -19.45 1.63 -5.34
C ILE A 330 -20.81 1.76 -6.04
N ASP A 331 -21.19 2.97 -6.44
CA ASP A 331 -22.49 3.24 -7.06
C ASP A 331 -22.62 2.53 -8.44
N GLU A 332 -21.55 2.44 -9.19
CA GLU A 332 -21.52 1.79 -10.52
C GLU A 332 -21.17 0.30 -10.45
N GLN A 333 -20.93 -0.25 -9.26
CA GLN A 333 -20.53 -1.64 -9.06
C GLN A 333 -19.26 -2.01 -9.84
N ILE A 334 -18.23 -1.20 -9.67
CA ILE A 334 -16.93 -1.33 -10.33
C ILE A 334 -15.85 -1.60 -9.26
N GLY A 335 -15.12 -2.71 -9.42
CA GLY A 335 -14.24 -3.22 -8.40
C GLY A 335 -15.00 -3.75 -7.19
N ASN A 336 -14.29 -4.26 -6.18
CA ASN A 336 -14.88 -4.71 -4.92
C ASN A 336 -13.92 -4.55 -3.73
N SER A 337 -12.79 -3.88 -3.95
CA SER A 337 -11.76 -3.60 -2.96
C SER A 337 -11.02 -2.31 -3.32
N ILE A 338 -10.46 -1.64 -2.32
CA ILE A 338 -9.62 -0.46 -2.51
C ILE A 338 -8.23 -0.70 -1.93
N LEU A 339 -7.21 -0.27 -2.65
CA LEU A 339 -5.87 -0.14 -2.09
C LEU A 339 -5.77 1.20 -1.36
N ILE A 340 -5.26 1.16 -0.14
CA ILE A 340 -5.14 2.35 0.72
C ILE A 340 -3.68 2.77 0.80
N LYS A 341 -3.38 3.91 0.22
CA LYS A 341 -2.08 4.58 0.27
C LYS A 341 -2.28 5.98 0.79
N PHE A 342 -1.99 6.21 2.05
CA PHE A 342 -2.32 7.49 2.72
C PHE A 342 -1.66 8.72 2.07
N ASN A 343 -0.55 8.56 1.34
CA ASN A 343 0.08 9.65 0.61
C ASN A 343 -0.63 10.00 -0.73
N GLN A 344 -1.50 9.12 -1.25
CA GLN A 344 -2.32 9.44 -2.43
C GLN A 344 -3.40 10.47 -2.12
N ILE A 345 -3.82 10.55 -0.86
CA ILE A 345 -4.82 11.51 -0.39
C ILE A 345 -4.22 12.59 0.52
N GLY A 346 -3.28 12.26 1.40
CA GLY A 346 -2.40 13.19 2.09
C GLY A 346 -2.75 13.50 3.54
N SER A 347 -3.75 12.86 4.15
CA SER A 347 -4.03 12.98 5.60
C SER A 347 -4.54 11.67 6.19
N LEU A 348 -4.32 11.48 7.49
CA LEU A 348 -4.84 10.31 8.21
C LEU A 348 -6.37 10.32 8.24
N SER A 349 -7.00 11.48 8.48
CA SER A 349 -8.46 11.58 8.54
C SER A 349 -9.13 11.16 7.24
N GLU A 350 -8.66 11.64 6.08
CA GLU A 350 -9.19 11.26 4.77
C GLU A 350 -8.92 9.79 4.46
N THR A 351 -7.78 9.25 4.92
CA THR A 351 -7.45 7.83 4.79
C THR A 351 -8.44 6.95 5.56
N LEU A 352 -8.74 7.32 6.80
CA LEU A 352 -9.74 6.62 7.63
C LEU A 352 -11.14 6.71 7.00
N ASP A 353 -11.50 7.84 6.41
CA ASP A 353 -12.77 8.01 5.70
C ASP A 353 -12.87 7.06 4.50
N ALA A 354 -11.80 6.90 3.73
CA ALA A 354 -11.77 5.97 2.58
C ALA A 354 -11.92 4.51 3.03
N ILE A 355 -11.22 4.09 4.08
CA ILE A 355 -11.35 2.75 4.65
C ILE A 355 -12.78 2.51 5.13
N LYS A 356 -13.34 3.47 5.85
CA LYS A 356 -14.70 3.38 6.39
C LYS A 356 -15.75 3.27 5.28
N MET A 357 -15.66 4.11 4.27
CA MET A 357 -16.56 4.07 3.12
C MET A 357 -16.51 2.72 2.40
N ALA A 358 -15.31 2.16 2.19
CA ALA A 358 -15.14 0.85 1.58
C ALA A 358 -15.81 -0.24 2.42
N GLN A 359 -15.48 -0.33 3.70
CA GLN A 359 -16.01 -1.35 4.60
C GLN A 359 -17.53 -1.25 4.76
N ASP A 360 -18.08 -0.05 4.89
CA ASP A 360 -19.54 0.17 5.00
C ASP A 360 -20.30 -0.25 3.73
N ALA A 361 -19.65 -0.20 2.57
CA ALA A 361 -20.21 -0.64 1.29
C ALA A 361 -19.98 -2.14 0.99
N GLY A 362 -19.33 -2.86 1.89
CA GLY A 362 -18.98 -4.27 1.69
C GLY A 362 -17.77 -4.48 0.76
N PHE A 363 -17.00 -3.44 0.45
CA PHE A 363 -15.69 -3.54 -0.17
C PHE A 363 -14.66 -3.92 0.89
N THR A 364 -13.61 -4.60 0.48
CA THR A 364 -12.42 -4.78 1.32
C THR A 364 -11.45 -3.62 1.14
N ALA A 365 -10.55 -3.45 2.10
CA ALA A 365 -9.47 -2.48 2.04
C ALA A 365 -8.13 -3.19 2.26
N VAL A 366 -7.16 -2.88 1.42
CA VAL A 366 -5.78 -3.39 1.53
C VAL A 366 -4.88 -2.21 1.88
N ILE A 367 -4.27 -2.26 3.05
CA ILE A 367 -3.33 -1.21 3.47
C ILE A 367 -2.00 -1.43 2.76
N SER A 368 -1.47 -0.39 2.12
CA SER A 368 -0.32 -0.53 1.22
C SER A 368 0.81 0.44 1.52
N HIS A 369 2.03 -0.05 1.28
CA HIS A 369 3.24 0.75 1.16
C HIS A 369 3.30 1.48 -0.20
N ARG A 370 4.42 2.16 -0.45
CA ARG A 370 4.81 2.68 -1.78
C ARG A 370 6.19 2.14 -2.18
N SER A 371 6.57 2.35 -3.44
CA SER A 371 7.89 1.91 -3.95
C SER A 371 9.05 2.58 -3.21
N GLY A 372 8.94 3.86 -2.91
CA GLY A 372 9.86 4.58 -2.06
C GLY A 372 9.37 4.63 -0.62
N GLU A 373 10.02 3.90 0.26
CA GLU A 373 9.69 3.78 1.68
C GLU A 373 10.84 4.23 2.58
N THR A 374 10.52 4.37 3.86
CA THR A 374 11.47 4.63 4.94
C THR A 374 11.32 3.55 6.02
N GLU A 375 11.98 3.71 7.18
CA GLU A 375 11.77 2.84 8.33
C GLU A 375 10.42 3.06 9.02
N ASP A 376 9.63 4.03 8.60
CA ASP A 376 8.30 4.32 9.17
C ASP A 376 7.39 3.09 9.05
N THR A 377 6.73 2.72 10.15
CA THR A 377 5.90 1.52 10.25
C THR A 377 4.40 1.82 10.46
N THR A 378 3.99 3.05 10.25
CA THR A 378 2.61 3.51 10.51
C THR A 378 1.55 2.63 9.83
N ILE A 379 1.80 2.14 8.62
CA ILE A 379 0.84 1.30 7.89
C ILE A 379 0.54 -0.03 8.61
N ALA A 380 1.47 -0.56 9.38
CA ALA A 380 1.23 -1.75 10.20
C ALA A 380 0.17 -1.48 11.29
N ASP A 381 0.35 -0.40 12.04
CA ASP A 381 -0.60 0.04 13.06
C ASP A 381 -1.96 0.42 12.45
N LEU A 382 -1.95 1.04 11.26
CA LEU A 382 -3.17 1.39 10.53
C LEU A 382 -3.99 0.14 10.15
N ALA A 383 -3.33 -0.88 9.63
CA ALA A 383 -3.99 -2.14 9.25
C ALA A 383 -4.64 -2.83 10.45
N VAL A 384 -3.97 -2.86 11.60
CA VAL A 384 -4.49 -3.47 12.83
C VAL A 384 -5.62 -2.65 13.44
N GLY A 385 -5.43 -1.34 13.59
CA GLY A 385 -6.39 -0.45 14.25
C GLY A 385 -7.71 -0.25 13.49
N THR A 386 -7.70 -0.43 12.17
CA THR A 386 -8.90 -0.35 11.32
C THR A 386 -9.54 -1.70 11.03
N CYS A 387 -8.94 -2.80 11.49
CA CYS A 387 -9.35 -4.16 11.10
C CYS A 387 -9.46 -4.33 9.57
N ALA A 388 -8.54 -3.73 8.81
CA ALA A 388 -8.56 -3.79 7.35
C ALA A 388 -8.44 -5.22 6.82
N GLY A 389 -7.75 -6.08 7.55
CA GLY A 389 -7.66 -7.52 7.26
C GLY A 389 -6.59 -7.90 6.24
N GLN A 390 -6.02 -6.94 5.51
CA GLN A 390 -4.98 -7.18 4.50
C GLN A 390 -3.94 -6.06 4.51
N ILE A 391 -2.68 -6.43 4.25
CA ILE A 391 -1.58 -5.48 4.08
C ILE A 391 -0.70 -5.90 2.90
N LYS A 392 -0.32 -4.93 2.07
CA LYS A 392 0.60 -5.08 0.95
C LYS A 392 1.83 -4.22 1.24
N THR A 393 2.94 -4.84 1.65
CA THR A 393 4.14 -4.09 2.07
C THR A 393 5.45 -4.71 1.58
N GLY A 394 5.41 -5.30 0.39
CA GLY A 394 6.58 -5.82 -0.31
C GLY A 394 6.96 -7.23 0.08
N SER A 395 8.21 -7.58 -0.17
CA SER A 395 8.76 -8.93 0.02
C SER A 395 9.35 -9.12 1.42
N LEU A 396 10.09 -10.22 1.59
CA LEU A 396 10.66 -10.68 2.86
C LEU A 396 12.12 -10.23 3.03
N CYS A 397 12.57 -9.26 2.27
CA CYS A 397 13.88 -8.64 2.38
C CYS A 397 13.78 -7.14 2.13
N ARG A 398 14.87 -6.40 2.33
CA ARG A 398 14.98 -4.93 2.42
C ARG A 398 14.35 -4.41 3.70
N SER A 399 15.14 -3.69 4.50
CA SER A 399 14.77 -3.23 5.85
C SER A 399 13.54 -2.33 5.87
N ASP A 400 13.33 -1.54 4.80
CA ASP A 400 12.17 -0.68 4.62
C ASP A 400 10.85 -1.46 4.52
N ARG A 401 10.88 -2.71 4.05
CA ARG A 401 9.73 -3.63 4.00
C ARG A 401 9.63 -4.46 5.27
N VAL A 402 10.71 -5.09 5.65
CA VAL A 402 10.80 -5.97 6.83
C VAL A 402 10.46 -5.23 8.13
N ALA A 403 10.74 -3.93 8.22
CA ALA A 403 10.35 -3.11 9.37
C ALA A 403 8.83 -3.17 9.65
N LYS A 404 7.99 -3.15 8.60
CA LYS A 404 6.53 -3.24 8.73
C LYS A 404 6.10 -4.63 9.24
N TYR A 405 6.69 -5.69 8.69
CA TYR A 405 6.44 -7.06 9.15
C TYR A 405 6.87 -7.27 10.61
N ASN A 406 8.05 -6.78 10.98
CA ASN A 406 8.54 -6.86 12.35
C ASN A 406 7.66 -6.07 13.31
N ARG A 407 7.12 -4.91 12.89
CA ARG A 407 6.15 -4.16 13.68
C ARG A 407 4.88 -4.98 13.93
N LEU A 408 4.38 -5.68 12.92
CA LEU A 408 3.21 -6.57 13.05
C LEU A 408 3.48 -7.74 14.01
N LEU A 409 4.69 -8.30 14.02
CA LEU A 409 5.08 -9.34 15.01
C LEU A 409 5.02 -8.79 16.43
N VAL A 410 5.52 -7.57 16.65
CA VAL A 410 5.45 -6.92 17.96
C VAL A 410 4.00 -6.69 18.38
N ILE A 411 3.17 -6.18 17.49
CA ILE A 411 1.73 -5.94 17.75
C ILE A 411 1.02 -7.26 18.11
N GLU A 412 1.26 -8.32 17.36
CA GLU A 412 0.65 -9.64 17.65
C GLU A 412 1.06 -10.15 19.02
N ALA A 413 2.34 -10.00 19.39
CA ALA A 413 2.85 -10.38 20.71
C ALA A 413 2.22 -9.55 21.85
N GLU A 414 2.02 -8.25 21.63
CA GLU A 414 1.35 -7.36 22.60
C GLU A 414 -0.11 -7.71 22.80
N LEU A 415 -0.82 -8.05 21.72
CA LEU A 415 -2.25 -8.37 21.76
C LEU A 415 -2.54 -9.80 22.28
N GLY A 416 -1.61 -10.72 22.07
CA GLY A 416 -1.77 -12.12 22.46
C GLY A 416 -2.81 -12.86 21.61
N ASP A 417 -4.02 -13.03 22.14
CA ASP A 417 -5.12 -13.67 21.40
C ASP A 417 -5.83 -12.67 20.50
N VAL A 418 -5.36 -12.55 19.26
CA VAL A 418 -5.88 -11.66 18.24
C VAL A 418 -6.24 -12.44 16.98
N THR A 419 -7.34 -12.06 16.34
CA THR A 419 -7.81 -12.70 15.11
C THR A 419 -6.81 -12.51 13.96
N TYR A 420 -6.48 -13.60 13.28
CA TYR A 420 -5.86 -13.63 11.96
C TYR A 420 -6.90 -14.17 10.98
N PRO A 421 -7.48 -13.33 10.11
CA PRO A 421 -8.71 -13.72 9.39
C PRO A 421 -8.49 -14.73 8.28
N GLY A 422 -7.25 -14.89 7.78
CA GLY A 422 -6.95 -15.82 6.69
C GLY A 422 -7.76 -15.49 5.44
N LEU A 423 -8.25 -16.52 4.79
CA LEU A 423 -8.99 -16.40 3.52
C LEU A 423 -10.24 -15.50 3.63
N LYS A 424 -10.87 -15.44 4.79
CA LYS A 424 -12.07 -14.61 5.03
C LYS A 424 -11.81 -13.10 4.88
N ALA A 425 -10.56 -12.66 4.94
CA ALA A 425 -10.20 -11.26 4.72
C ALA A 425 -10.34 -10.83 3.26
N ILE A 426 -10.33 -11.79 2.33
CA ILE A 426 -10.25 -11.55 0.89
C ILE A 426 -11.66 -11.60 0.30
N LYS A 427 -12.03 -10.58 -0.47
CA LYS A 427 -13.34 -10.47 -1.11
C LYS A 427 -13.59 -11.64 -2.06
N GLY A 428 -14.78 -12.22 -2.00
CA GLY A 428 -15.17 -13.34 -2.88
C GLY A 428 -14.76 -14.72 -2.38
N GLN A 429 -14.15 -14.79 -1.18
CA GLN A 429 -13.65 -16.04 -0.59
C GLN A 429 -14.40 -16.47 0.67
#